data_9691d3823ac2052e57979eb89ad74a5d
#
_entry.id   9691d3823ac2052e57979eb89ad74a5d
#
_cell.length_a   1.000
_cell.length_b   1.000
_cell.length_c   1.000
_cell.angle_alpha   90.00
_cell.angle_beta   90.00
_cell.angle_gamma   90.00
#
_symmetry.space_group_name_H-M   'P 1'
#
loop_
_entity.id
_entity.type
_entity.pdbx_description
1 polymer ?
#
loop_
_entity_poly.entity_id
_entity_poly.type
_entity_poly.pdbx_seq_one_letter_code
_entity_poly.pdbx_strand_id
1 'polypeptide(L)'
;MANSLNKVLLIGRVGNDPEIKQMQNGKSVARLSVATSETWKDKNTGERKEKTEWHRVVIFNEGLVSVVQKYLKKGAMVYIEGQLNTNKYTDSSGQEKYSTQIVLQGYNSTLTMLGSKSSSGSTENKIDNSQLPSDDMTDISEDPDDKVPF
;
A
#
# COMPACT_ATOMS: atom_id res chain seq x y z
N MET A 1 -24.80 19.45 -8.18
CA MET A 1 -24.20 18.45 -7.26
C MET A 1 -24.07 17.11 -7.97
N ALA A 2 -22.89 16.54 -7.93
CA ALA A 2 -22.67 15.22 -8.48
C ALA A 2 -23.19 14.15 -7.51
N ASN A 3 -24.06 13.28 -7.99
CA ASN A 3 -24.59 12.15 -7.22
C ASN A 3 -23.75 10.89 -7.47
N SER A 4 -22.42 11.03 -7.35
CA SER A 4 -21.51 9.94 -7.65
C SER A 4 -20.29 9.99 -6.72
N LEU A 5 -19.64 8.84 -6.59
CA LEU A 5 -18.41 8.70 -5.84
C LEU A 5 -17.35 8.08 -6.74
N ASN A 6 -16.18 8.70 -6.77
CA ASN A 6 -15.00 8.12 -7.40
C ASN A 6 -13.91 7.96 -6.35
N LYS A 7 -13.72 6.74 -5.88
CA LYS A 7 -12.73 6.45 -4.84
C LYS A 7 -12.13 5.08 -5.06
N VAL A 8 -10.81 5.02 -5.03
CA VAL A 8 -10.05 3.78 -5.16
C VAL A 8 -9.24 3.57 -3.89
N LEU A 9 -9.35 2.37 -3.34
CA LEU A 9 -8.60 1.92 -2.18
C LEU A 9 -7.67 0.80 -2.60
N LEU A 10 -6.39 0.93 -2.29
CA LEU A 10 -5.39 -0.10 -2.57
C LEU A 10 -4.52 -0.36 -1.36
N ILE A 11 -4.24 -1.63 -1.11
CA ILE A 11 -3.12 -2.07 -0.28
C ILE A 11 -2.24 -2.94 -1.17
N GLY A 12 -0.98 -2.58 -1.31
CA GLY A 12 -0.07 -3.32 -2.14
C GLY A 12 1.38 -2.94 -1.90
N ARG A 13 2.26 -3.52 -2.72
CA ARG A 13 3.70 -3.25 -2.63
C ARG A 13 4.15 -2.37 -3.78
N VAL A 14 5.03 -1.45 -3.46
CA VAL A 14 5.65 -0.58 -4.47
C VAL A 14 6.60 -1.41 -5.33
N GLY A 15 6.37 -1.38 -6.63
CA GLY A 15 7.14 -2.19 -7.58
C GLY A 15 8.47 -1.60 -8.00
N ASN A 16 8.57 -0.29 -8.00
CA ASN A 16 9.77 0.46 -8.36
C ASN A 16 9.98 1.60 -7.37
N ASP A 17 11.21 2.09 -7.28
CA ASP A 17 11.45 3.32 -6.55
C ASP A 17 10.61 4.45 -7.15
N PRO A 18 9.96 5.28 -6.32
CA PRO A 18 9.12 6.35 -6.82
C PRO A 18 9.89 7.33 -7.69
N GLU A 19 9.28 7.72 -8.80
CA GLU A 19 9.82 8.73 -9.70
C GLU A 19 9.25 10.08 -9.33
N ILE A 20 10.11 11.04 -9.02
CA ILE A 20 9.73 12.40 -8.68
C ILE A 20 10.05 13.29 -9.86
N LYS A 21 9.03 13.99 -10.36
CA LYS A 21 9.18 14.96 -11.44
C LYS A 21 8.68 16.33 -11.01
N GLN A 22 9.34 17.36 -11.49
CA GLN A 22 8.85 18.73 -11.35
C GLN A 22 8.01 19.11 -12.56
N MET A 23 6.84 19.68 -12.27
CA MET A 23 6.00 20.26 -13.32
C MET A 23 6.43 21.69 -13.65
N GLN A 24 5.92 22.21 -14.76
CA GLN A 24 6.23 23.58 -15.25
C GLN A 24 5.86 24.66 -14.22
N ASN A 25 4.87 24.40 -13.36
CA ASN A 25 4.46 25.33 -12.30
C ASN A 25 5.35 25.25 -11.04
N GLY A 26 6.45 24.49 -11.08
CA GLY A 26 7.35 24.29 -9.95
C GLY A 26 6.91 23.27 -8.93
N LYS A 27 5.73 22.69 -9.07
CA LYS A 27 5.23 21.65 -8.16
C LYS A 27 5.81 20.29 -8.52
N SER A 28 6.03 19.48 -7.50
CA SER A 28 6.52 18.11 -7.68
C SER A 28 5.39 17.13 -7.79
N VAL A 29 5.60 16.12 -8.62
CA VAL A 29 4.67 15.00 -8.83
C VAL A 29 5.43 13.71 -8.59
N ALA A 30 4.85 12.80 -7.82
CA ALA A 30 5.39 11.47 -7.63
C ALA A 30 4.63 10.46 -8.48
N ARG A 31 5.35 9.56 -9.12
CA ARG A 31 4.78 8.42 -9.84
C ARG A 31 5.31 7.15 -9.24
N LEU A 32 4.41 6.21 -8.99
CA LEU A 32 4.78 4.90 -8.49
C LEU A 32 3.88 3.83 -9.06
N SER A 33 4.40 2.60 -9.06
CA SER A 33 3.63 1.41 -9.41
C SER A 33 3.36 0.63 -8.14
N VAL A 34 2.12 0.25 -7.94
CA VAL A 34 1.70 -0.56 -6.80
C VAL A 34 1.18 -1.89 -7.31
N ALA A 35 1.74 -2.97 -6.79
CA ALA A 35 1.34 -4.33 -7.13
C ALA A 35 0.33 -4.86 -6.11
N THR A 36 -0.77 -5.37 -6.61
CA THR A 36 -1.71 -6.16 -5.83
C THR A 36 -1.73 -7.58 -6.38
N SER A 37 -1.60 -8.56 -5.50
CA SER A 37 -1.49 -9.95 -5.90
C SER A 37 -2.60 -10.77 -5.25
N GLU A 38 -3.13 -11.69 -6.03
CA GLU A 38 -4.08 -12.70 -5.57
C GLU A 38 -3.48 -14.08 -5.80
N THR A 39 -3.64 -14.94 -4.81
CA THR A 39 -3.23 -16.33 -4.93
C THR A 39 -4.43 -17.23 -4.67
N TRP A 40 -4.58 -18.27 -5.49
CA TRP A 40 -5.64 -19.25 -5.32
C TRP A 40 -5.15 -20.63 -5.74
N LYS A 41 -5.85 -21.64 -5.28
CA LYS A 41 -5.61 -23.01 -5.69
C LYS A 41 -6.55 -23.36 -6.82
N ASP A 42 -6.00 -23.82 -7.95
CA ASP A 42 -6.79 -24.31 -9.06
C ASP A 42 -7.48 -25.64 -8.66
N LYS A 43 -8.79 -25.67 -8.76
CA LYS A 43 -9.58 -26.85 -8.40
C LYS A 43 -9.37 -28.03 -9.35
N ASN A 44 -9.00 -27.75 -10.61
CA ASN A 44 -8.82 -28.78 -11.63
C ASN A 44 -7.43 -29.43 -11.57
N THR A 45 -6.37 -28.64 -11.34
CA THR A 45 -4.99 -29.11 -11.35
C THR A 45 -4.39 -29.25 -9.97
N GLY A 46 -5.00 -28.65 -8.94
CA GLY A 46 -4.44 -28.57 -7.59
C GLY A 46 -3.25 -27.66 -7.45
N GLU A 47 -2.85 -26.99 -8.52
CA GLU A 47 -1.73 -26.05 -8.50
C GLU A 47 -2.12 -24.70 -7.89
N ARG A 48 -1.15 -24.11 -7.23
CA ARG A 48 -1.28 -22.75 -6.69
C ARG A 48 -0.97 -21.75 -7.80
N LYS A 49 -1.93 -20.87 -8.07
CA LYS A 49 -1.81 -19.83 -9.07
C LYS A 49 -1.75 -18.47 -8.42
N GLU A 50 -1.03 -17.56 -9.06
CA GLU A 50 -0.88 -16.17 -8.63
C GLU A 50 -1.17 -15.24 -9.80
N LYS A 51 -1.89 -14.16 -9.51
CA LYS A 51 -2.15 -13.08 -10.45
C LYS A 51 -1.76 -11.76 -9.80
N THR A 52 -0.95 -10.98 -10.49
CA THR A 52 -0.53 -9.66 -10.03
C THR A 52 -1.07 -8.58 -10.96
N GLU A 53 -1.73 -7.59 -10.38
CA GLU A 53 -2.14 -6.38 -11.08
C GLU A 53 -1.22 -5.24 -10.70
N TRP A 54 -0.78 -4.49 -11.71
CA TRP A 54 0.07 -3.33 -11.55
C TRP A 54 -0.76 -2.07 -11.70
N HIS A 55 -0.79 -1.26 -10.65
CA HIS A 55 -1.55 -0.01 -10.62
C HIS A 55 -0.59 1.17 -10.74
N ARG A 56 -0.90 2.07 -11.66
CA ARG A 56 -0.18 3.34 -11.78
C ARG A 56 -0.77 4.34 -10.81
N VAL A 57 0.06 4.91 -9.97
CA VAL A 57 -0.34 5.89 -8.97
C VAL A 57 0.41 7.18 -9.23
N VAL A 58 -0.31 8.28 -9.31
CA VAL A 58 0.24 9.61 -9.49
C VAL A 58 -0.18 10.48 -8.31
N ILE A 59 0.79 11.11 -7.67
CA ILE A 59 0.56 11.90 -6.47
C ILE A 59 0.88 13.36 -6.77
N PHE A 60 -0.14 14.22 -6.69
CA PHE A 60 -0.02 15.65 -6.86
C PHE A 60 0.03 16.41 -5.54
N ASN A 61 -0.34 15.78 -4.44
CA ASN A 61 -0.29 16.38 -3.11
C ASN A 61 1.16 16.54 -2.67
N GLU A 62 1.60 17.77 -2.48
CA GLU A 62 3.00 18.09 -2.13
C GLU A 62 3.46 17.47 -0.81
N GLY A 63 2.58 17.42 0.18
CA GLY A 63 2.89 16.77 1.44
C GLY A 63 3.14 15.27 1.28
N LEU A 64 2.33 14.61 0.48
CA LEU A 64 2.51 13.19 0.18
C LEU A 64 3.73 12.94 -0.70
N VAL A 65 3.99 13.81 -1.67
CA VAL A 65 5.20 13.71 -2.51
C VAL A 65 6.46 13.77 -1.64
N SER A 66 6.50 14.65 -0.68
CA SER A 66 7.62 14.77 0.25
C SER A 66 7.82 13.50 1.07
N VAL A 67 6.75 12.91 1.57
CA VAL A 67 6.82 11.64 2.33
C VAL A 67 7.31 10.50 1.43
N VAL A 68 6.79 10.41 0.22
CA VAL A 68 7.18 9.40 -0.76
C VAL A 68 8.66 9.51 -1.11
N GLN A 69 9.11 10.72 -1.36
CA GLN A 69 10.51 10.98 -1.71
C GLN A 69 11.48 10.58 -0.61
N LYS A 70 11.11 10.84 0.66
CA LYS A 70 11.98 10.59 1.80
C LYS A 70 11.97 9.14 2.27
N TYR A 71 10.83 8.49 2.25
CA TYR A 71 10.63 7.24 2.97
C TYR A 71 10.25 6.05 2.10
N LEU A 72 9.59 6.27 0.97
CA LEU A 72 9.04 5.18 0.18
C LEU A 72 10.07 4.61 -0.77
N LYS A 73 10.24 3.29 -0.71
CA LYS A 73 11.18 2.56 -1.55
C LYS A 73 10.50 1.35 -2.17
N LYS A 74 11.12 0.81 -3.22
CA LYS A 74 10.72 -0.45 -3.83
C LYS A 74 10.51 -1.53 -2.77
N GLY A 75 9.41 -2.26 -2.86
CA GLY A 75 9.08 -3.35 -1.96
C GLY A 75 8.29 -2.93 -0.73
N ALA A 76 8.15 -1.63 -0.45
CA ALA A 76 7.37 -1.14 0.67
C ALA A 76 5.88 -1.44 0.48
N MET A 77 5.21 -1.79 1.56
CA MET A 77 3.75 -1.95 1.57
C MET A 77 3.08 -0.63 1.89
N VAL A 78 2.08 -0.28 1.09
CA VAL A 78 1.37 0.99 1.24
C VAL A 78 -0.14 0.79 1.19
N TYR A 79 -0.84 1.64 1.91
CA TYR A 79 -2.27 1.86 1.78
C TYR A 79 -2.50 3.19 1.08
N ILE A 80 -3.31 3.18 0.03
CA ILE A 80 -3.57 4.34 -0.80
C ILE A 80 -5.07 4.55 -0.95
N GLU A 81 -5.50 5.79 -0.77
CA GLU A 81 -6.82 6.26 -1.20
C GLU A 81 -6.64 7.35 -2.25
N GLY A 82 -7.31 7.18 -3.36
CA GLY A 82 -7.26 8.15 -4.45
C GLY A 82 -8.49 8.06 -5.34
N GLN A 83 -8.40 8.67 -6.48
CA GLN A 83 -9.45 8.67 -7.50
C GLN A 83 -8.98 7.97 -8.75
N LEU A 84 -9.90 7.31 -9.43
CA LEU A 84 -9.64 6.72 -10.73
C LEU A 84 -9.69 7.80 -11.80
N ASN A 85 -8.63 7.91 -12.58
CA ASN A 85 -8.53 8.87 -13.66
C ASN A 85 -8.09 8.15 -14.94
N THR A 86 -8.74 8.47 -16.04
CA THR A 86 -8.39 7.96 -17.35
C THR A 86 -7.90 9.11 -18.21
N ASN A 87 -6.65 9.02 -18.64
CA ASN A 87 -6.05 10.00 -19.55
C ASN A 87 -5.99 9.43 -20.95
N LYS A 88 -6.32 10.28 -21.91
CA LYS A 88 -6.18 9.98 -23.31
C LYS A 88 -4.83 10.48 -23.79
N TYR A 89 -4.10 9.64 -24.50
CA TYR A 89 -2.82 10.02 -25.10
C TYR A 89 -2.70 9.43 -26.51
N THR A 90 -1.85 10.05 -27.32
CA THR A 90 -1.52 9.55 -28.64
C THR A 90 -0.16 8.86 -28.58
N ASP A 91 -0.09 7.61 -29.03
CA ASP A 91 1.16 6.89 -29.09
C ASP A 91 2.04 7.29 -30.26
N SER A 92 3.23 6.70 -30.36
CA SER A 92 4.17 7.00 -31.44
C SER A 92 3.66 6.60 -32.84
N SER A 93 2.67 5.74 -32.92
CA SER A 93 2.04 5.32 -34.18
C SER A 93 0.85 6.20 -34.58
N GLY A 94 0.52 7.21 -33.79
CA GLY A 94 -0.60 8.11 -34.05
C GLY A 94 -1.96 7.60 -33.56
N GLN A 95 -2.01 6.46 -32.89
CA GLN A 95 -3.23 5.92 -32.33
C GLN A 95 -3.57 6.53 -30.98
N GLU A 96 -4.84 6.84 -30.78
CA GLU A 96 -5.34 7.30 -29.51
C GLU A 96 -5.47 6.12 -28.55
N LYS A 97 -4.85 6.25 -27.36
CA LYS A 97 -4.91 5.26 -26.30
C LYS A 97 -5.35 5.92 -25.00
N TYR A 98 -5.87 5.08 -24.12
CA TYR A 98 -6.28 5.49 -22.78
C TYR A 98 -5.37 4.88 -21.75
N SER A 99 -4.93 5.67 -20.78
CA SER A 99 -4.18 5.21 -19.62
C SER A 99 -5.00 5.46 -18.37
N THR A 100 -5.27 4.38 -17.64
CA THR A 100 -5.97 4.47 -16.36
C THR A 100 -4.96 4.55 -15.23
N GLN A 101 -5.13 5.52 -14.38
CA GLN A 101 -4.25 5.73 -13.24
C GLN A 101 -5.03 6.14 -12.00
N ILE A 102 -4.41 5.97 -10.86
CA ILE A 102 -4.98 6.39 -9.58
C ILE A 102 -4.30 7.69 -9.20
N VAL A 103 -5.10 8.73 -8.98
CA VAL A 103 -4.61 10.08 -8.69
C VAL A 103 -4.86 10.42 -7.23
N LEU A 104 -3.80 10.80 -6.54
CA LEU A 104 -3.86 11.33 -5.18
C LEU A 104 -3.72 12.85 -5.24
N GLN A 105 -4.83 13.53 -5.06
CA GLN A 105 -4.93 14.97 -5.20
C GLN A 105 -5.88 15.55 -4.16
N GLY A 106 -5.49 16.65 -3.54
CA GLY A 106 -6.34 17.37 -2.61
C GLY A 106 -6.55 16.62 -1.28
N TYR A 107 -7.65 16.94 -0.62
CA TYR A 107 -7.94 16.42 0.71
C TYR A 107 -8.46 14.98 0.74
N ASN A 108 -8.90 14.47 -0.39
CA ASN A 108 -9.46 13.13 -0.52
C ASN A 108 -8.41 12.08 -0.86
N SER A 109 -7.18 12.37 -0.60
CA SER A 109 -6.07 11.46 -0.87
C SER A 109 -5.36 11.07 0.41
N THR A 110 -5.00 9.81 0.50
CA THR A 110 -4.28 9.26 1.66
C THR A 110 -3.22 8.28 1.18
N LEU A 111 -2.06 8.36 1.79
CA LEU A 111 -1.02 7.38 1.63
C LEU A 111 -0.44 7.06 3.01
N THR A 112 -0.51 5.79 3.39
CA THR A 112 0.03 5.30 4.65
C THR A 112 0.97 4.14 4.38
N MET A 113 2.18 4.23 4.89
CA MET A 113 3.12 3.12 4.82
C MET A 113 2.74 2.07 5.85
N LEU A 114 2.61 0.84 5.38
CA LEU A 114 2.24 -0.30 6.19
C LEU A 114 3.42 -1.25 6.38
N GLY A 115 3.27 -2.14 7.33
CA GLY A 115 4.25 -3.18 7.59
C GLY A 115 5.30 -2.78 8.61
N SER A 116 5.86 -3.81 9.25
CA SER A 116 7.00 -3.62 10.12
C SER A 116 8.16 -3.13 9.26
N LYS A 117 8.72 -2.02 9.63
CA LYS A 117 10.10 -1.79 9.26
C LYS A 117 10.85 -3.02 9.72
N SER A 118 11.42 -3.76 8.80
CA SER A 118 12.61 -4.52 9.13
C SER A 118 13.64 -3.44 9.45
N SER A 119 13.58 -2.95 10.66
CA SER A 119 14.58 -2.04 11.12
C SER A 119 15.85 -2.85 11.20
N SER A 120 16.76 -2.52 10.36
CA SER A 120 18.16 -2.75 10.61
C SER A 120 18.60 -1.91 11.83
N GLY A 121 18.00 -2.12 12.91
CA GLY A 121 18.14 -1.47 14.18
C GLY A 121 17.43 -2.32 15.18
N SER A 122 17.82 -3.59 15.25
CA SER A 122 17.48 -4.44 16.36
C SER A 122 18.15 -3.87 17.57
N THR A 123 17.49 -3.00 18.26
CA THR A 123 17.54 -3.07 19.68
C THR A 123 16.81 -4.37 20.01
N GLU A 124 17.54 -5.46 20.01
CA GLU A 124 17.15 -6.59 20.78
C GLU A 124 17.03 -6.08 22.21
N ASN A 125 15.85 -5.68 22.60
CA ASN A 125 15.49 -5.76 24.00
C ASN A 125 15.49 -7.25 24.29
N LYS A 126 16.65 -7.77 24.63
CA LYS A 126 16.71 -8.98 25.41
C LYS A 126 15.93 -8.64 26.69
N ILE A 127 14.68 -8.98 26.64
CA ILE A 127 13.94 -9.15 27.90
C ILE A 127 14.72 -10.24 28.60
N ASP A 128 15.50 -9.82 29.56
CA ASP A 128 16.18 -10.76 30.45
C ASP A 128 15.08 -11.56 31.14
N ASN A 129 14.87 -12.76 30.64
CA ASN A 129 13.91 -13.72 31.19
C ASN A 129 14.32 -14.21 32.60
N SER A 130 15.40 -13.69 33.15
CA SER A 130 15.88 -14.09 34.46
C SER A 130 15.15 -13.44 35.64
N GLN A 131 14.18 -12.55 35.35
CA GLN A 131 13.40 -11.88 36.41
C GLN A 131 11.88 -12.03 36.25
N LEU A 132 11.44 -13.04 35.58
CA LEU A 132 10.04 -13.41 35.73
C LEU A 132 9.95 -14.15 37.07
N PRO A 133 9.22 -13.60 38.03
CA PRO A 133 8.93 -14.36 39.22
C PRO A 133 8.19 -15.62 38.82
N SER A 134 8.73 -16.73 39.19
CA SER A 134 8.10 -18.04 39.00
C SER A 134 6.94 -18.21 39.96
N ASP A 135 6.16 -17.19 40.16
CA ASP A 135 5.06 -17.24 41.09
C ASP A 135 3.74 -17.34 40.36
N ASP A 136 3.21 -18.51 40.58
CA ASP A 136 1.80 -18.75 40.62
C ASP A 136 1.06 -18.38 39.33
N MET A 137 1.21 -19.24 38.38
CA MET A 137 0.13 -19.50 37.47
C MET A 137 -1.05 -19.99 38.31
N THR A 138 -1.71 -19.07 38.96
CA THR A 138 -3.08 -19.34 39.37
C THR A 138 -3.83 -19.58 38.07
N ASP A 139 -4.26 -20.79 37.97
CA ASP A 139 -5.19 -21.31 37.02
C ASP A 139 -6.23 -20.23 36.69
N ILE A 140 -5.93 -19.47 35.66
CA ILE A 140 -6.97 -18.68 35.00
C ILE A 140 -7.75 -19.73 34.24
N SER A 141 -8.80 -20.21 34.89
CA SER A 141 -9.82 -20.94 34.18
C SER A 141 -10.25 -20.10 33.01
N GLU A 142 -9.77 -20.45 31.85
CA GLU A 142 -10.29 -19.89 30.63
C GLU A 142 -11.79 -20.11 30.66
N ASP A 143 -12.50 -19.02 30.76
CA ASP A 143 -13.93 -19.06 30.58
C ASP A 143 -14.17 -19.44 29.12
N PRO A 144 -14.77 -20.61 28.85
CA PRO A 144 -14.97 -21.05 27.48
C PRO A 144 -15.96 -20.19 26.70
N ASP A 145 -16.56 -19.21 27.33
CA ASP A 145 -17.53 -18.30 26.70
C ASP A 145 -16.89 -17.04 26.11
N ASP A 146 -15.57 -16.88 26.27
CA ASP A 146 -14.87 -15.74 25.70
C ASP A 146 -14.44 -16.00 24.25
N LYS A 147 -15.32 -16.58 23.49
CA LYS A 147 -15.14 -16.68 22.05
C LYS A 147 -15.61 -15.39 21.42
N VAL A 148 -14.67 -14.64 20.87
CA VAL A 148 -14.99 -13.51 20.02
C VAL A 148 -15.85 -14.01 18.86
N PRO A 149 -17.06 -13.48 18.67
CA PRO A 149 -17.92 -13.92 17.57
C PRO A 149 -17.43 -13.33 16.26
N PHE A 150 -16.73 -14.09 15.52
CA PHE A 150 -16.48 -13.87 14.10
C PHE A 150 -16.80 -15.14 13.34
#